data_a851c7804d6988294424405e12a5b121
#
_entry.id   a851c7804d6988294424405e12a5b121
#
_cell.length_a   1.000
_cell.length_b   1.000
_cell.length_c   1.000
_cell.angle_alpha   90.00
_cell.angle_beta   90.00
_cell.angle_gamma   90.00
#
_symmetry.space_group_name_H-M   'P 1'
#
loop_
_entity.id
_entity.type
_entity.pdbx_description
1 polymer ?
#
loop_
_entity_poly.entity_id
_entity_poly.type
_entity_poly.pdbx_seq_one_letter_code
_entity_poly.pdbx_strand_id
1 'polypeptide(L)'
;MGLWIQNFKQALRGLRHQGWQAVVSVVGLAGRIVCLTFSVNWLWTETHYDSFRPGYKDLYVVERVDDSTSTQLSHWLWYGLGEKIDSVLGENAQVGLWRMQSGRAKIARTDNLEHGSYAQNLSASVATVRALGCRVLYGSLDEMEKSGDRFILTESLARRLFGRVDVVGESVARFRGRENRTYSVGAVVEDCGSKSNIYYDFVEPLGPSDFEINGEYARNFTILLRTGDAEGAERELSRVDWDGEDGMKLVLTPLRMFHKMGNGLPFLEAYFYPLAFVVLSLLLVLSAVVNLTMAYTSIYLGRTREYTLRRSLGASDGQNACWMLTGVAPVVLSGLLLAVIGIEWLRYSGGVPGDADFLYTVFAWVAGGVVVLCLLAMVYPVHSSDRTARGVPIRGCSWYNVLPVPSCFSFRWGCTGSWRT
;
A
#
# COMPACT_ATOMS: atom_id res chain seq x y z
N MET A 1 -14.34 3.75 -40.04
CA MET A 1 -14.99 3.17 -38.86
C MET A 1 -15.42 1.70 -39.06
N GLY A 2 -15.87 1.27 -40.22
CA GLY A 2 -16.35 -0.11 -40.47
C GLY A 2 -15.28 -1.22 -40.38
N LEU A 3 -14.05 -0.97 -40.85
CA LEU A 3 -12.96 -1.97 -40.87
C LEU A 3 -12.49 -2.42 -39.46
N TRP A 4 -12.44 -1.52 -38.50
CA TRP A 4 -12.09 -1.81 -37.10
C TRP A 4 -13.12 -2.72 -36.43
N ILE A 5 -14.40 -2.45 -36.66
CA ILE A 5 -15.48 -3.25 -36.08
C ILE A 5 -15.50 -4.67 -36.70
N GLN A 6 -15.23 -4.78 -37.99
CA GLN A 6 -15.13 -6.09 -38.66
C GLN A 6 -13.92 -6.89 -38.15
N ASN A 7 -12.75 -6.26 -38.04
CA ASN A 7 -11.55 -6.91 -37.52
C ASN A 7 -11.74 -7.37 -36.05
N PHE A 8 -12.40 -6.54 -35.22
CA PHE A 8 -12.71 -6.90 -33.84
C PHE A 8 -13.70 -8.06 -33.74
N LYS A 9 -14.77 -8.07 -34.57
CA LYS A 9 -15.70 -9.21 -34.64
C LYS A 9 -14.99 -10.51 -35.07
N GLN A 10 -14.07 -10.43 -36.04
CA GLN A 10 -13.27 -11.57 -36.46
C GLN A 10 -12.34 -12.06 -35.34
N ALA A 11 -11.72 -11.13 -34.58
CA ALA A 11 -10.88 -11.45 -33.45
C ALA A 11 -11.67 -12.14 -32.32
N LEU A 12 -12.88 -11.69 -32.04
CA LEU A 12 -13.78 -12.34 -31.06
C LEU A 12 -14.19 -13.75 -31.48
N ARG A 13 -14.47 -13.96 -32.78
CA ARG A 13 -14.73 -15.31 -33.30
C ARG A 13 -13.50 -16.20 -33.23
N GLY A 14 -12.29 -15.64 -33.48
CA GLY A 14 -11.02 -16.31 -33.33
C GLY A 14 -10.76 -16.79 -31.90
N LEU A 15 -11.11 -15.98 -30.90
CA LEU A 15 -11.03 -16.37 -29.48
C LEU A 15 -11.88 -17.61 -29.18
N ARG A 16 -13.09 -17.68 -29.74
CA ARG A 16 -13.99 -18.81 -29.56
C ARG A 16 -13.41 -20.10 -30.18
N HIS A 17 -12.60 -19.98 -31.24
CA HIS A 17 -11.90 -21.10 -31.88
C HIS A 17 -10.65 -21.56 -31.12
N GLN A 18 -9.99 -20.64 -30.38
CA GLN A 18 -8.81 -20.96 -29.55
C GLN A 18 -9.18 -21.69 -28.24
N GLY A 19 -10.47 -21.72 -27.88
CA GLY A 19 -10.99 -22.52 -26.78
C GLY A 19 -10.27 -22.30 -25.43
N TRP A 20 -9.78 -23.39 -24.88
CA TRP A 20 -9.16 -23.40 -23.56
C TRP A 20 -7.88 -22.54 -23.46
N GLN A 21 -7.08 -22.42 -24.52
CA GLN A 21 -5.85 -21.60 -24.52
C GLN A 21 -6.15 -20.11 -24.29
N ALA A 22 -7.21 -19.59 -24.91
CA ALA A 22 -7.64 -18.21 -24.72
C ALA A 22 -8.09 -17.96 -23.26
N VAL A 23 -8.84 -18.90 -22.70
CA VAL A 23 -9.29 -18.81 -21.29
C VAL A 23 -8.09 -18.77 -20.34
N VAL A 24 -7.14 -19.68 -20.48
CA VAL A 24 -5.92 -19.74 -19.67
C VAL A 24 -5.11 -18.45 -19.79
N SER A 25 -5.00 -17.90 -21.02
CA SER A 25 -4.29 -16.64 -21.25
C SER A 25 -4.98 -15.44 -20.57
N VAL A 26 -6.30 -15.35 -20.67
CA VAL A 26 -7.11 -14.27 -20.03
C VAL A 26 -7.02 -14.37 -18.52
N VAL A 27 -7.30 -15.53 -17.94
CA VAL A 27 -7.27 -15.74 -16.47
C VAL A 27 -5.85 -15.54 -15.95
N GLY A 28 -4.86 -16.09 -16.64
CA GLY A 28 -3.46 -15.94 -16.26
C GLY A 28 -2.98 -14.47 -16.30
N LEU A 29 -3.38 -13.72 -17.33
CA LEU A 29 -3.05 -12.30 -17.43
C LEU A 29 -3.75 -11.48 -16.32
N ALA A 30 -5.03 -11.73 -16.11
CA ALA A 30 -5.80 -11.07 -15.06
C ALA A 30 -5.20 -11.28 -13.68
N GLY A 31 -4.91 -12.52 -13.30
CA GLY A 31 -4.30 -12.85 -12.00
C GLY A 31 -2.95 -12.14 -11.78
N ARG A 32 -2.11 -12.06 -12.81
CA ARG A 32 -0.81 -11.38 -12.72
C ARG A 32 -0.94 -9.87 -12.59
N ILE A 33 -1.92 -9.26 -13.29
CA ILE A 33 -2.23 -7.83 -13.12
C ILE A 33 -2.72 -7.55 -11.72
N VAL A 34 -3.62 -8.37 -11.18
CA VAL A 34 -4.11 -8.26 -9.80
C VAL A 34 -2.93 -8.36 -8.82
N CYS A 35 -2.09 -9.38 -8.94
CA CYS A 35 -0.92 -9.56 -8.07
C CYS A 35 0.01 -8.33 -8.11
N LEU A 36 0.33 -7.82 -9.30
CA LEU A 36 1.22 -6.67 -9.42
C LEU A 36 0.57 -5.40 -8.82
N THR A 37 -0.72 -5.19 -9.07
CA THR A 37 -1.46 -4.05 -8.50
C THR A 37 -1.42 -4.07 -6.97
N PHE A 38 -1.70 -5.21 -6.36
CA PHE A 38 -1.65 -5.34 -4.90
C PHE A 38 -0.25 -5.24 -4.34
N SER A 39 0.75 -5.82 -4.98
CA SER A 39 2.14 -5.74 -4.55
C SER A 39 2.66 -4.29 -4.56
N VAL A 40 2.37 -3.54 -5.61
CA VAL A 40 2.74 -2.11 -5.71
C VAL A 40 1.97 -1.28 -4.67
N ASN A 41 0.66 -1.53 -4.51
CA ASN A 41 -0.14 -0.84 -3.49
C ASN A 41 0.38 -1.14 -2.08
N TRP A 42 0.78 -2.38 -1.81
CA TRP A 42 1.36 -2.75 -0.52
C TRP A 42 2.67 -2.03 -0.27
N LEU A 43 3.62 -2.09 -1.21
CA LEU A 43 4.89 -1.37 -1.09
C LEU A 43 4.69 0.13 -0.87
N TRP A 44 3.79 0.74 -1.64
CA TRP A 44 3.47 2.16 -1.48
C TRP A 44 2.90 2.45 -0.09
N THR A 45 1.95 1.64 0.37
CA THR A 45 1.33 1.79 1.68
C THR A 45 2.39 1.72 2.78
N GLU A 46 3.27 0.71 2.75
CA GLU A 46 4.32 0.53 3.74
C GLU A 46 5.35 1.67 3.76
N THR A 47 5.63 2.27 2.61
CA THR A 47 6.61 3.35 2.50
C THR A 47 6.04 4.73 2.77
N HIS A 48 4.70 4.90 2.79
CA HIS A 48 4.03 6.20 2.91
C HIS A 48 3.13 6.31 4.16
N TYR A 49 3.44 5.56 5.22
CA TYR A 49 2.80 5.80 6.52
C TYR A 49 3.11 7.22 7.01
N ASP A 50 2.11 7.88 7.59
CA ASP A 50 2.16 9.26 8.11
C ASP A 50 2.62 10.34 7.10
N SER A 51 2.73 10.02 5.79
CA SER A 51 3.19 10.97 4.75
C SER A 51 2.25 12.16 4.54
N PHE A 52 1.00 12.08 5.00
CA PHE A 52 0.04 13.18 4.98
C PHE A 52 0.35 14.27 6.01
N ARG A 53 1.20 13.97 7.02
CA ARG A 53 1.56 14.93 8.06
C ARG A 53 2.59 15.95 7.57
N PRO A 54 2.43 17.24 7.90
CA PRO A 54 3.45 18.24 7.59
C PRO A 54 4.78 17.90 8.26
N GLY A 55 5.88 17.84 7.48
CA GLY A 55 7.20 17.50 8.00
C GLY A 55 7.34 16.06 8.51
N TYR A 56 6.60 15.11 7.95
CA TYR A 56 6.64 13.69 8.37
C TYR A 56 8.04 13.05 8.31
N LYS A 57 8.94 13.62 7.52
CA LYS A 57 10.33 13.14 7.40
C LYS A 57 11.16 13.43 8.64
N ASP A 58 10.75 14.46 9.39
CA ASP A 58 11.44 14.96 10.58
C ASP A 58 10.88 14.37 11.88
N LEU A 59 9.95 13.38 11.75
CA LEU A 59 9.33 12.70 12.89
C LEU A 59 10.00 11.36 13.15
N TYR A 60 10.46 11.19 14.39
CA TYR A 60 11.15 10.00 14.87
C TYR A 60 10.54 9.50 16.17
N VAL A 61 10.62 8.21 16.39
CA VAL A 61 10.35 7.57 17.67
C VAL A 61 11.67 7.25 18.33
N VAL A 62 11.82 7.61 19.59
CA VAL A 62 12.98 7.25 20.39
C VAL A 62 12.81 5.82 20.87
N GLU A 63 13.80 5.00 20.61
CA GLU A 63 13.84 3.60 21.01
C GLU A 63 15.09 3.30 21.80
N ARG A 64 14.95 2.36 22.72
CA ARG A 64 16.05 1.84 23.50
C ARG A 64 16.56 0.53 22.87
N VAL A 65 17.87 0.40 22.74
CA VAL A 65 18.52 -0.87 22.46
C VAL A 65 18.88 -1.50 23.79
N ASP A 66 18.26 -2.63 24.13
CA ASP A 66 18.65 -3.43 25.29
C ASP A 66 19.94 -4.17 24.99
N ASP A 67 20.89 -4.07 25.93
CA ASP A 67 22.30 -4.40 25.78
C ASP A 67 22.59 -5.78 25.19
N SER A 68 23.64 -5.79 24.37
CA SER A 68 24.62 -6.82 24.01
C SER A 68 24.18 -8.15 23.39
N THR A 69 22.93 -8.61 23.49
CA THR A 69 22.53 -9.91 22.93
C THR A 69 21.24 -9.90 22.12
N SER A 70 20.41 -8.88 22.21
CA SER A 70 19.15 -8.79 21.49
C SER A 70 19.10 -7.56 20.60
N THR A 71 18.90 -7.77 19.30
CA THR A 71 18.57 -6.73 18.31
C THR A 71 17.14 -6.18 18.52
N GLN A 72 16.56 -6.35 19.71
CA GLN A 72 15.21 -5.90 19.99
C GLN A 72 15.22 -4.44 20.43
N LEU A 73 14.60 -3.61 19.63
CA LEU A 73 14.32 -2.22 19.94
C LEU A 73 13.09 -2.16 20.84
N SER A 74 13.20 -1.44 21.97
CA SER A 74 12.07 -1.18 22.86
C SER A 74 11.68 0.29 22.82
N HIS A 75 10.41 0.56 22.53
CA HIS A 75 9.83 1.91 22.55
C HIS A 75 9.14 2.22 23.89
N TRP A 76 9.22 1.30 24.86
CA TRP A 76 8.60 1.46 26.17
C TRP A 76 9.61 2.12 27.10
N LEU A 77 9.42 3.41 27.30
CA LEU A 77 10.33 4.26 28.04
C LEU A 77 9.63 4.83 29.28
N TRP A 78 10.40 5.28 30.24
CA TRP A 78 9.82 5.93 31.41
C TRP A 78 9.60 7.44 31.17
N TYR A 79 8.66 8.01 31.89
CA TYR A 79 8.23 9.41 31.72
C TYR A 79 9.40 10.40 31.79
N GLY A 80 10.24 10.33 32.85
CA GLY A 80 11.31 11.30 33.08
C GLY A 80 12.40 11.29 31.99
N LEU A 81 12.47 10.24 31.16
CA LEU A 81 13.40 10.21 30.04
C LEU A 81 13.05 11.28 28.98
N GLY A 82 11.76 11.54 28.78
CA GLY A 82 11.32 12.59 27.85
C GLY A 82 11.79 13.97 28.28
N GLU A 83 11.69 14.30 29.56
CA GLU A 83 12.17 15.57 30.10
C GLU A 83 13.69 15.73 29.99
N LYS A 84 14.42 14.63 30.22
CA LYS A 84 15.88 14.62 30.05
C LYS A 84 16.29 14.80 28.59
N ILE A 85 15.62 14.10 27.66
CA ILE A 85 15.87 14.28 26.22
C ILE A 85 15.60 15.71 25.79
N ASP A 86 14.50 16.29 26.25
CA ASP A 86 14.14 17.68 25.97
C ASP A 86 15.21 18.66 26.48
N SER A 87 15.75 18.41 27.69
CA SER A 87 16.81 19.23 28.26
C SER A 87 18.15 19.12 27.52
N VAL A 88 18.45 17.95 26.93
CA VAL A 88 19.67 17.70 26.17
C VAL A 88 19.60 18.33 24.79
N LEU A 89 18.47 18.18 24.09
CA LEU A 89 18.29 18.64 22.71
C LEU A 89 17.85 20.10 22.63
N GLY A 90 17.20 20.64 23.66
CA GLY A 90 16.75 22.01 23.76
C GLY A 90 15.89 22.44 22.58
N GLU A 91 16.17 23.62 22.01
CA GLU A 91 15.40 24.19 20.88
C GLU A 91 15.60 23.42 19.54
N ASN A 92 16.57 22.53 19.46
CA ASN A 92 16.88 21.78 18.23
C ASN A 92 15.87 20.67 17.94
N ALA A 93 15.02 20.33 18.90
CA ALA A 93 14.03 19.28 18.75
C ALA A 93 12.76 19.57 19.56
N GLN A 94 11.64 19.06 19.09
CA GLN A 94 10.40 19.03 19.87
C GLN A 94 10.17 17.62 20.39
N VAL A 95 10.07 17.49 21.72
CA VAL A 95 9.86 16.20 22.39
C VAL A 95 8.41 16.07 22.82
N GLY A 96 7.77 15.00 22.38
CA GLY A 96 6.40 14.66 22.76
C GLY A 96 6.33 13.29 23.41
N LEU A 97 5.43 13.15 24.36
CA LEU A 97 5.18 11.91 25.09
C LEU A 97 3.79 11.40 24.77
N TRP A 98 3.65 10.12 24.43
CA TRP A 98 2.35 9.47 24.35
C TRP A 98 2.39 8.07 24.92
N ARG A 99 1.24 7.60 25.28
CA ARG A 99 1.03 6.22 25.72
C ARG A 99 0.17 5.49 24.71
N MET A 100 0.67 4.37 24.18
CA MET A 100 -0.15 3.48 23.38
C MET A 100 -1.20 2.83 24.25
N GLN A 101 -2.44 3.26 24.10
CA GLN A 101 -3.57 2.55 24.68
C GLN A 101 -4.21 1.68 23.61
N SER A 102 -4.18 0.38 23.86
CA SER A 102 -4.91 -0.57 23.03
C SER A 102 -6.38 -0.56 23.45
N GLY A 103 -7.24 -0.01 22.60
CA GLY A 103 -8.67 -0.10 22.81
C GLY A 103 -9.46 1.15 22.48
N ARG A 104 -10.75 0.94 22.18
CA ARG A 104 -11.70 2.00 21.98
C ARG A 104 -12.37 2.36 23.31
N ALA A 105 -12.41 3.63 23.65
CA ALA A 105 -13.17 4.13 24.78
C ALA A 105 -14.56 4.56 24.32
N LYS A 106 -15.58 4.33 25.14
CA LYS A 106 -16.91 4.92 24.90
C LYS A 106 -16.87 6.37 25.34
N ILE A 107 -17.25 7.26 24.43
CA ILE A 107 -17.41 8.70 24.66
C ILE A 107 -18.86 9.08 24.34
N ALA A 108 -19.45 9.94 25.17
CA ALA A 108 -20.78 10.48 24.97
C ALA A 108 -20.83 11.93 25.38
N ARG A 109 -21.84 12.67 24.90
CA ARG A 109 -22.19 13.98 25.43
C ARG A 109 -22.71 13.82 26.86
N THR A 110 -22.44 14.75 27.73
CA THR A 110 -22.89 14.70 29.12
C THR A 110 -24.42 14.81 29.26
N ASP A 111 -25.09 15.43 28.30
CA ASP A 111 -26.55 15.55 28.24
C ASP A 111 -27.24 14.31 27.58
N ASN A 112 -26.48 13.40 26.95
CA ASN A 112 -27.02 12.22 26.31
C ASN A 112 -26.04 11.04 26.41
N LEU A 113 -25.92 10.43 27.57
CA LEU A 113 -24.99 9.35 27.89
C LEU A 113 -25.32 8.02 27.19
N GLU A 114 -26.56 7.83 26.77
CA GLU A 114 -26.99 6.61 26.10
C GLU A 114 -26.46 6.53 24.67
N HIS A 115 -26.42 7.66 23.97
CA HIS A 115 -25.96 7.77 22.58
C HIS A 115 -24.46 8.04 22.47
N GLY A 116 -23.64 7.22 23.17
CA GLY A 116 -22.19 7.32 23.08
C GLY A 116 -21.61 6.60 21.87
N SER A 117 -20.44 7.05 21.43
CA SER A 117 -19.66 6.47 20.36
C SER A 117 -18.38 5.81 20.88
N TYR A 118 -18.01 4.67 20.32
CA TYR A 118 -16.69 4.08 20.57
C TYR A 118 -15.67 4.78 19.70
N ALA A 119 -14.64 5.30 20.32
CA ALA A 119 -13.61 6.11 19.68
C ALA A 119 -12.21 5.66 20.16
N GLN A 120 -11.23 5.74 19.27
CA GLN A 120 -9.84 5.45 19.61
C GLN A 120 -9.24 6.60 20.38
N ASN A 121 -8.69 6.33 21.57
CA ASN A 121 -8.04 7.36 22.37
C ASN A 121 -6.52 7.35 22.19
N LEU A 122 -5.93 8.53 22.30
CA LEU A 122 -4.50 8.73 22.45
C LEU A 122 -4.29 9.50 23.77
N SER A 123 -3.60 8.89 24.72
CA SER A 123 -3.13 9.64 25.91
C SER A 123 -1.77 10.24 25.58
N ALA A 124 -1.70 11.57 25.45
CA ALA A 124 -0.51 12.26 24.97
C ALA A 124 -0.31 13.64 25.58
N SER A 125 0.93 14.11 25.58
CA SER A 125 1.26 15.51 25.87
C SER A 125 0.82 16.42 24.71
N VAL A 126 0.58 17.68 25.01
CA VAL A 126 0.27 18.69 23.97
C VAL A 126 1.42 18.81 22.96
N ALA A 127 2.66 18.69 23.45
CA ALA A 127 3.86 18.68 22.61
C ALA A 127 3.81 17.59 21.54
N THR A 128 3.25 16.42 21.85
CA THR A 128 3.03 15.34 20.86
C THR A 128 2.11 15.81 19.72
N VAL A 129 0.98 16.42 20.05
CA VAL A 129 0.01 16.88 19.05
C VAL A 129 0.62 17.99 18.17
N ARG A 130 1.40 18.89 18.78
CA ARG A 130 2.16 19.92 18.04
C ARG A 130 3.22 19.30 17.13
N ALA A 131 4.00 18.33 17.64
CA ALA A 131 5.03 17.64 16.88
C ALA A 131 4.44 16.86 15.69
N LEU A 132 3.25 16.28 15.85
CA LEU A 132 2.51 15.62 14.76
C LEU A 132 2.02 16.60 13.67
N GLY A 133 2.03 17.91 13.94
CA GLY A 133 1.64 18.94 12.99
C GLY A 133 0.15 18.92 12.63
N CYS A 134 -0.70 18.46 13.53
CA CYS A 134 -2.14 18.41 13.30
C CYS A 134 -2.72 19.82 13.17
N ARG A 135 -3.50 20.07 12.12
CA ARG A 135 -4.15 21.35 11.91
C ARG A 135 -5.30 21.52 12.90
N VAL A 136 -5.23 22.57 13.73
CA VAL A 136 -6.31 22.95 14.63
C VAL A 136 -7.39 23.67 13.82
N LEU A 137 -8.62 23.18 13.88
CA LEU A 137 -9.78 23.76 13.22
C LEU A 137 -10.50 24.77 14.12
N TYR A 138 -10.65 24.43 15.41
CA TYR A 138 -11.29 25.26 16.44
C TYR A 138 -10.56 25.08 17.75
N GLY A 139 -10.53 26.15 18.56
CA GLY A 139 -9.88 26.16 19.86
C GLY A 139 -8.37 26.38 19.84
N SER A 140 -7.69 26.03 20.92
CA SER A 140 -6.25 26.20 21.09
C SER A 140 -5.64 25.03 21.86
N LEU A 141 -4.48 24.55 21.40
CA LEU A 141 -3.71 23.54 22.12
C LEU A 141 -3.16 24.03 23.46
N ASP A 142 -2.91 25.36 23.58
CA ASP A 142 -2.37 25.96 24.80
C ASP A 142 -3.35 25.91 25.95
N GLU A 143 -4.64 25.88 25.67
CA GLU A 143 -5.69 25.74 26.68
C GLU A 143 -5.73 24.34 27.30
N MET A 144 -5.36 23.30 26.53
CA MET A 144 -5.22 21.93 27.03
C MET A 144 -4.05 21.83 28.02
N GLU A 145 -2.96 22.53 27.74
CA GLU A 145 -1.75 22.50 28.58
C GLU A 145 -1.98 23.10 29.96
N LYS A 146 -2.87 24.13 30.02
CA LYS A 146 -3.21 24.84 31.26
C LYS A 146 -4.20 24.08 32.16
N SER A 147 -4.97 23.18 31.61
CA SER A 147 -6.09 22.52 32.29
C SER A 147 -6.14 21.05 31.90
N GLY A 148 -5.73 20.16 32.81
CA GLY A 148 -5.69 18.70 32.61
C GLY A 148 -7.04 18.01 32.33
N ASP A 149 -8.13 18.77 32.25
CA ASP A 149 -9.50 18.27 32.05
C ASP A 149 -10.06 18.59 30.68
N ARG A 150 -9.20 18.84 29.68
CA ARG A 150 -9.64 19.17 28.31
C ARG A 150 -9.22 18.13 27.30
N PHE A 151 -10.17 17.75 26.46
CA PHE A 151 -9.93 16.83 25.33
C PHE A 151 -9.69 17.58 24.02
N ILE A 152 -8.92 16.95 23.13
CA ILE A 152 -8.89 17.31 21.73
C ILE A 152 -9.73 16.26 20.98
N LEU A 153 -10.67 16.70 20.16
CA LEU A 153 -11.46 15.83 19.29
C LEU A 153 -11.00 15.96 17.85
N THR A 154 -11.12 14.89 17.08
CA THR A 154 -11.03 14.99 15.63
C THR A 154 -12.33 15.53 15.05
N GLU A 155 -12.27 16.09 13.83
CA GLU A 155 -13.43 16.63 13.12
C GLU A 155 -14.55 15.59 12.99
N SER A 156 -14.21 14.35 12.57
CA SER A 156 -15.17 13.26 12.43
C SER A 156 -15.84 12.89 13.75
N LEU A 157 -15.11 12.86 14.84
CA LEU A 157 -15.70 12.56 16.16
C LEU A 157 -16.59 13.70 16.64
N ALA A 158 -16.19 14.96 16.46
CA ALA A 158 -17.01 16.13 16.80
C ALA A 158 -18.33 16.11 16.03
N ARG A 159 -18.31 15.87 14.71
CA ARG A 159 -19.52 15.71 13.89
C ARG A 159 -20.39 14.53 14.34
N ARG A 160 -19.79 13.41 14.70
CA ARG A 160 -20.52 12.21 15.15
C ARG A 160 -21.22 12.41 16.50
N LEU A 161 -20.62 13.15 17.43
CA LEU A 161 -21.18 13.38 18.76
C LEU A 161 -22.15 14.57 18.80
N PHE A 162 -21.83 15.63 18.10
CA PHE A 162 -22.52 16.92 18.22
C PHE A 162 -23.24 17.36 16.94
N GLY A 163 -23.03 16.69 15.81
CA GLY A 163 -23.57 17.08 14.51
C GLY A 163 -22.89 18.32 13.91
N ARG A 164 -21.92 18.93 14.61
CA ARG A 164 -21.16 20.13 14.21
C ARG A 164 -19.70 20.01 14.60
N VAL A 165 -18.85 20.88 14.07
CA VAL A 165 -17.39 20.86 14.32
C VAL A 165 -17.00 21.86 15.39
N ASP A 166 -17.67 23.03 15.44
CA ASP A 166 -17.43 24.02 16.47
C ASP A 166 -18.10 23.60 17.80
N VAL A 167 -17.31 22.90 18.63
CA VAL A 167 -17.75 22.29 19.90
C VAL A 167 -16.81 22.62 21.07
N VAL A 168 -15.96 23.62 20.91
CA VAL A 168 -15.05 24.05 21.98
C VAL A 168 -15.85 24.49 23.21
N GLY A 169 -15.46 24.02 24.40
CA GLY A 169 -16.16 24.25 25.65
C GLY A 169 -17.30 23.28 25.95
N GLU A 170 -17.75 22.48 24.97
CA GLU A 170 -18.77 21.45 25.23
C GLU A 170 -18.22 20.35 26.15
N SER A 171 -19.12 19.71 26.90
CA SER A 171 -18.75 18.67 27.85
C SER A 171 -18.99 17.28 27.30
N VAL A 172 -17.98 16.41 27.45
CA VAL A 172 -18.01 15.00 27.05
C VAL A 172 -17.70 14.10 28.23
N ALA A 173 -18.40 12.99 28.34
CA ALA A 173 -18.17 11.95 29.32
C ALA A 173 -17.38 10.80 28.69
N ARG A 174 -16.27 10.42 29.30
CA ARG A 174 -15.52 9.20 28.96
C ARG A 174 -15.85 8.09 29.92
N PHE A 175 -16.20 6.92 29.40
CA PHE A 175 -16.50 5.73 30.18
C PHE A 175 -15.27 4.88 30.35
N ARG A 176 -14.84 4.64 31.59
CA ARG A 176 -13.73 3.74 31.94
C ARG A 176 -14.22 2.73 32.98
N GLY A 177 -14.69 1.56 32.49
CA GLY A 177 -15.30 0.56 33.37
C GLY A 177 -16.58 1.07 34.02
N ARG A 178 -16.58 1.21 35.35
CA ARG A 178 -17.73 1.74 36.13
C ARG A 178 -17.64 3.25 36.41
N GLU A 179 -16.51 3.88 36.11
CA GLU A 179 -16.32 5.31 36.35
C GLU A 179 -16.50 6.09 35.05
N ASN A 180 -17.23 7.21 35.19
CA ASN A 180 -17.39 8.18 34.13
C ASN A 180 -16.67 9.46 34.56
N ARG A 181 -15.72 9.89 33.72
CA ARG A 181 -15.09 11.24 33.92
C ARG A 181 -15.60 12.19 32.87
N THR A 182 -15.87 13.41 33.30
CA THR A 182 -16.30 14.49 32.41
C THR A 182 -15.11 15.36 32.06
N TYR A 183 -15.00 15.69 30.79
CA TYR A 183 -13.97 16.54 30.23
C TYR A 183 -14.62 17.62 29.37
N SER A 184 -14.00 18.78 29.25
CA SER A 184 -14.43 19.80 28.27
C SER A 184 -13.61 19.67 26.98
N VAL A 185 -14.20 20.02 25.85
CA VAL A 185 -13.49 20.08 24.57
C VAL A 185 -12.64 21.34 24.52
N GLY A 186 -11.32 21.20 24.44
CA GLY A 186 -10.35 22.31 24.34
C GLY A 186 -10.04 22.70 22.92
N ALA A 187 -9.99 21.72 22.01
CA ALA A 187 -9.72 21.96 20.60
C ALA A 187 -10.35 20.86 19.71
N VAL A 188 -10.59 21.22 18.45
CA VAL A 188 -10.94 20.28 17.39
C VAL A 188 -9.86 20.35 16.33
N VAL A 189 -9.33 19.17 15.96
CA VAL A 189 -8.27 19.03 14.96
C VAL A 189 -8.77 18.25 13.74
N GLU A 190 -8.05 18.41 12.63
CA GLU A 190 -8.28 17.63 11.42
C GLU A 190 -8.10 16.12 11.68
N ASP A 191 -8.84 15.31 10.95
CA ASP A 191 -8.78 13.85 11.09
C ASP A 191 -7.40 13.29 10.75
N CYS A 192 -7.00 12.23 11.46
CA CYS A 192 -5.83 11.46 11.09
C CYS A 192 -6.11 10.70 9.79
N GLY A 193 -5.15 10.69 8.88
CA GLY A 193 -5.22 9.83 7.70
C GLY A 193 -5.31 8.34 8.08
N SER A 194 -5.93 7.55 7.23
CA SER A 194 -6.14 6.10 7.45
C SER A 194 -4.83 5.30 7.60
N LYS A 195 -3.70 5.87 7.13
CA LYS A 195 -2.36 5.27 7.17
C LYS A 195 -1.48 6.00 8.17
N SER A 196 -1.86 5.96 9.43
CA SER A 196 -1.12 6.59 10.52
C SER A 196 -0.67 5.55 11.54
N ASN A 197 0.59 5.66 11.96
CA ASN A 197 1.13 4.90 13.09
C ASN A 197 0.52 5.34 14.42
N ILE A 198 0.11 6.60 14.49
CA ILE A 198 -0.54 7.21 15.65
C ILE A 198 -1.94 7.62 15.22
N TYR A 199 -2.87 6.65 15.21
CA TYR A 199 -4.28 6.90 14.90
C TYR A 199 -5.06 7.17 16.18
N TYR A 200 -5.88 8.22 16.16
CA TYR A 200 -6.79 8.58 17.25
C TYR A 200 -8.03 9.29 16.72
N ASP A 201 -9.13 9.14 17.45
CA ASP A 201 -10.34 9.93 17.29
C ASP A 201 -10.37 11.09 18.30
N PHE A 202 -9.71 10.94 19.46
CA PHE A 202 -9.55 11.99 20.45
C PHE A 202 -8.25 11.85 21.23
N VAL A 203 -7.75 12.98 21.74
CA VAL A 203 -6.57 13.02 22.60
C VAL A 203 -6.98 13.37 24.02
N GLU A 204 -6.54 12.55 24.96
CA GLU A 204 -6.68 12.76 26.39
C GLU A 204 -5.36 13.27 26.96
N PRO A 205 -5.35 14.34 27.77
CA PRO A 205 -4.12 14.80 28.40
C PRO A 205 -3.55 13.76 29.35
N LEU A 206 -2.23 13.67 29.42
CA LEU A 206 -1.55 12.87 30.42
C LEU A 206 -1.75 13.49 31.79
N GLY A 207 -2.27 12.73 32.72
CA GLY A 207 -2.49 13.14 34.11
C GLY A 207 -1.42 12.59 35.07
N PRO A 208 -1.33 13.13 36.31
CA PRO A 208 -0.36 12.67 37.31
C PRO A 208 -0.43 11.15 37.59
N SER A 209 -1.64 10.58 37.55
CA SER A 209 -1.85 9.13 37.73
C SER A 209 -1.32 8.27 36.58
N ASP A 210 -0.95 8.87 35.45
CA ASP A 210 -0.36 8.16 34.32
C ASP A 210 1.15 7.96 34.48
N PHE A 211 1.81 8.75 35.34
CA PHE A 211 3.26 8.77 35.51
C PHE A 211 3.76 7.76 36.53
N GLU A 212 2.92 7.39 37.49
CA GLU A 212 3.27 6.42 38.54
C GLU A 212 2.28 5.25 38.57
N ILE A 213 2.80 4.06 38.64
CA ILE A 213 2.04 2.82 38.86
C ILE A 213 2.62 2.15 40.10
N ASN A 214 1.81 2.03 41.16
CA ASN A 214 2.23 1.39 42.43
C ASN A 214 3.47 2.02 43.10
N GLY A 215 3.68 3.33 42.94
CA GLY A 215 4.85 4.04 43.51
C GLY A 215 6.13 3.93 42.67
N GLU A 216 6.07 3.30 41.50
CA GLU A 216 7.15 3.27 40.52
C GLU A 216 6.81 4.08 39.28
N TYR A 217 7.80 4.68 38.65
CA TYR A 217 7.62 5.38 37.38
C TYR A 217 7.11 4.42 36.32
N ALA A 218 6.00 4.79 35.67
CA ALA A 218 5.41 4.00 34.61
C ALA A 218 6.36 3.91 33.40
N ARG A 219 6.66 2.70 32.97
CA ARG A 219 7.53 2.41 31.81
C ARG A 219 6.67 2.02 30.59
N ASN A 220 5.68 2.83 30.25
CA ASN A 220 4.75 2.54 29.14
C ASN A 220 4.53 3.75 28.23
N PHE A 221 5.49 4.65 28.20
CA PHE A 221 5.49 5.82 27.34
C PHE A 221 6.33 5.57 26.08
N THR A 222 5.92 6.18 25.01
CA THR A 222 6.70 6.30 23.80
C THR A 222 7.03 7.76 23.57
N ILE A 223 8.24 8.05 23.16
CA ILE A 223 8.75 9.40 22.96
C ILE A 223 8.78 9.69 21.47
N LEU A 224 8.08 10.74 21.07
CA LEU A 224 8.13 11.30 19.72
C LEU A 224 9.14 12.44 19.71
N LEU A 225 10.00 12.41 18.73
CA LEU A 225 10.97 13.47 18.47
C LEU A 225 10.71 14.08 17.10
N ARG A 226 10.62 15.39 17.04
CA ARG A 226 10.63 16.13 15.78
C ARG A 226 11.90 16.94 15.66
N THR A 227 12.75 16.59 14.72
CA THR A 227 14.03 17.28 14.47
C THR A 227 14.40 17.25 12.99
N GLY A 228 14.98 18.33 12.49
CA GLY A 228 15.54 18.39 11.13
C GLY A 228 16.93 17.75 11.01
N ASP A 229 17.63 17.51 12.14
CA ASP A 229 18.94 16.86 12.20
C ASP A 229 18.92 15.63 13.11
N ALA A 230 18.45 14.52 12.58
CA ALA A 230 18.38 13.27 13.32
C ALA A 230 19.76 12.73 13.72
N GLU A 231 20.76 12.84 12.84
CA GLU A 231 22.10 12.37 13.12
C GLU A 231 22.80 13.19 14.22
N GLY A 232 22.55 14.49 14.25
CA GLY A 232 23.01 15.39 15.30
C GLY A 232 22.36 15.03 16.63
N ALA A 233 21.04 14.89 16.66
CA ALA A 233 20.29 14.52 17.84
C ALA A 233 20.74 13.14 18.38
N GLU A 234 20.92 12.15 17.53
CA GLU A 234 21.37 10.82 17.93
C GLU A 234 22.79 10.84 18.53
N ARG A 235 23.68 11.66 17.97
CA ARG A 235 25.04 11.88 18.52
C ARG A 235 25.02 12.55 19.89
N GLU A 236 24.14 13.53 20.08
CA GLU A 236 23.98 14.20 21.38
C GLU A 236 23.43 13.24 22.42
N LEU A 237 22.37 12.49 22.07
CA LEU A 237 21.79 11.48 22.94
C LEU A 237 22.77 10.34 23.31
N SER A 238 23.66 9.97 22.39
CA SER A 238 24.68 8.93 22.65
C SER A 238 25.79 9.34 23.61
N ARG A 239 25.94 10.65 23.89
CA ARG A 239 26.96 11.19 24.82
C ARG A 239 26.48 11.22 26.27
N VAL A 240 25.20 11.05 26.48
CA VAL A 240 24.59 11.14 27.81
C VAL A 240 24.59 9.77 28.46
N ASP A 241 25.03 9.72 29.72
CA ASP A 241 24.87 8.55 30.57
C ASP A 241 23.43 8.57 31.15
N TRP A 242 22.65 7.57 30.75
CA TRP A 242 21.24 7.48 31.09
C TRP A 242 21.05 6.75 32.43
N ASP A 243 21.33 7.44 33.55
CA ASP A 243 21.01 7.02 34.95
C ASP A 243 21.57 5.66 35.40
N GLY A 244 22.83 5.35 35.05
CA GLY A 244 23.49 4.15 35.54
C GLY A 244 22.91 2.82 35.03
N GLU A 245 22.01 2.86 34.02
CA GLU A 245 21.74 1.70 33.21
C GLU A 245 22.93 1.56 32.23
N ASP A 246 23.98 0.90 32.68
CA ASP A 246 25.21 0.65 31.91
C ASP A 246 24.85 0.08 30.54
N GLY A 247 25.17 0.84 29.49
CA GLY A 247 25.01 0.39 28.10
C GLY A 247 23.71 0.75 27.41
N MET A 248 22.76 1.51 28.01
CA MET A 248 21.55 1.93 27.33
C MET A 248 21.87 2.87 26.17
N LYS A 249 21.54 2.46 24.96
CA LYS A 249 21.64 3.29 23.75
C LYS A 249 20.26 3.68 23.26
N LEU A 250 20.11 4.98 22.97
CA LEU A 250 18.92 5.50 22.31
C LEU A 250 19.16 5.60 20.82
N VAL A 251 18.20 5.15 20.02
CA VAL A 251 18.20 5.19 18.55
C VAL A 251 16.95 5.91 18.09
N LEU A 252 17.08 6.68 17.03
CA LEU A 252 15.97 7.40 16.42
C LEU A 252 15.43 6.62 15.22
N THR A 253 14.21 6.17 15.33
CA THR A 253 13.56 5.47 14.23
C THR A 253 12.50 6.34 13.57
N PRO A 254 12.54 6.50 12.24
CA PRO A 254 11.54 7.27 11.51
C PRO A 254 10.13 6.79 11.83
N LEU A 255 9.22 7.70 12.21
CA LEU A 255 7.83 7.37 12.58
C LEU A 255 7.13 6.50 11.53
N ARG A 256 7.39 6.74 10.26
CA ARG A 256 6.81 5.96 9.14
C ARG A 256 7.11 4.45 9.20
N MET A 257 8.14 4.05 9.94
CA MET A 257 8.53 2.64 10.11
C MET A 257 8.02 2.03 11.41
N PHE A 258 7.46 2.84 12.31
CA PHE A 258 7.12 2.44 13.67
C PHE A 258 6.11 1.28 13.74
N HIS A 259 5.17 1.18 12.78
CA HIS A 259 4.15 0.13 12.76
C HIS A 259 4.71 -1.31 12.63
N LYS A 260 5.99 -1.45 12.28
CA LYS A 260 6.66 -2.75 12.12
C LYS A 260 7.60 -3.12 13.28
N MET A 261 7.69 -2.26 14.28
CA MET A 261 8.71 -2.41 15.33
C MET A 261 8.46 -3.53 16.34
N GLY A 262 7.25 -4.07 16.43
CA GLY A 262 6.95 -5.17 17.34
C GLY A 262 7.61 -6.52 16.98
N ASN A 263 8.15 -6.69 15.78
CA ASN A 263 8.55 -8.00 15.24
C ASN A 263 10.06 -8.18 15.01
N GLY A 264 10.90 -7.28 15.51
CA GLY A 264 12.37 -7.44 15.54
C GLY A 264 13.12 -7.22 14.21
N LEU A 265 12.45 -7.16 13.05
CA LEU A 265 13.06 -6.95 11.74
C LEU A 265 12.24 -5.98 10.88
N PRO A 266 12.05 -4.73 11.31
CA PRO A 266 11.14 -3.77 10.65
C PRO A 266 11.51 -3.50 9.20
N PHE A 267 12.81 -3.45 8.87
CA PHE A 267 13.26 -3.23 7.51
C PHE A 267 12.88 -4.39 6.56
N LEU A 268 12.99 -5.64 7.01
CA LEU A 268 12.62 -6.80 6.19
C LEU A 268 11.12 -6.81 5.90
N GLU A 269 10.30 -6.52 6.91
CA GLU A 269 8.84 -6.55 6.76
C GLU A 269 8.31 -5.34 6.00
N ALA A 270 8.82 -4.14 6.29
CA ALA A 270 8.31 -2.91 5.69
C ALA A 270 8.78 -2.69 4.24
N TYR A 271 9.97 -3.16 3.88
CA TYR A 271 10.55 -2.89 2.57
C TYR A 271 10.88 -4.15 1.77
N PHE A 272 11.59 -5.09 2.38
CA PHE A 272 12.13 -6.22 1.63
C PHE A 272 11.02 -7.14 1.09
N TYR A 273 10.07 -7.53 1.91
CA TYR A 273 9.00 -8.41 1.46
C TYR A 273 8.08 -7.74 0.43
N PRO A 274 7.55 -6.52 0.65
CA PRO A 274 6.75 -5.84 -0.37
C PRO A 274 7.52 -5.65 -1.68
N LEU A 275 8.81 -5.26 -1.61
CA LEU A 275 9.66 -5.11 -2.79
C LEU A 275 9.88 -6.44 -3.52
N ALA A 276 10.15 -7.52 -2.80
CA ALA A 276 10.31 -8.85 -3.38
C ALA A 276 9.03 -9.30 -4.10
N PHE A 277 7.85 -9.03 -3.51
CA PHE A 277 6.56 -9.31 -4.15
C PHE A 277 6.33 -8.47 -5.41
N VAL A 278 6.72 -7.20 -5.42
CA VAL A 278 6.66 -6.35 -6.63
C VAL A 278 7.55 -6.92 -7.73
N VAL A 279 8.81 -7.25 -7.42
CA VAL A 279 9.74 -7.83 -8.39
C VAL A 279 9.21 -9.15 -8.94
N LEU A 280 8.75 -10.06 -8.07
CA LEU A 280 8.17 -11.34 -8.47
C LEU A 280 6.94 -11.15 -9.37
N SER A 281 6.02 -10.27 -8.97
CA SER A 281 4.81 -9.98 -9.75
C SER A 281 5.13 -9.35 -11.10
N LEU A 282 6.15 -8.50 -11.18
CA LEU A 282 6.63 -7.92 -12.43
C LEU A 282 7.19 -9.01 -13.37
N LEU A 283 8.00 -9.93 -12.84
CA LEU A 283 8.50 -11.07 -13.62
C LEU A 283 7.37 -11.96 -14.14
N LEU A 284 6.33 -12.15 -13.32
CA LEU A 284 5.14 -12.89 -13.75
C LEU A 284 4.39 -12.17 -14.88
N VAL A 285 4.27 -10.84 -14.83
CA VAL A 285 3.66 -10.06 -15.92
C VAL A 285 4.51 -10.14 -17.19
N LEU A 286 5.82 -9.97 -17.09
CA LEU A 286 6.73 -10.10 -18.23
C LEU A 286 6.64 -11.50 -18.86
N SER A 287 6.60 -12.54 -18.04
CA SER A 287 6.37 -13.91 -18.52
C SER A 287 5.04 -14.06 -19.26
N ALA A 288 3.97 -13.38 -18.79
CA ALA A 288 2.68 -13.39 -19.50
C ALA A 288 2.76 -12.74 -20.87
N VAL A 289 3.43 -11.58 -20.96
CA VAL A 289 3.62 -10.85 -22.22
C VAL A 289 4.43 -11.67 -23.20
N VAL A 290 5.52 -12.31 -22.76
CA VAL A 290 6.34 -13.22 -23.61
C VAL A 290 5.49 -14.39 -24.10
N ASN A 291 4.73 -15.04 -23.22
CA ASN A 291 3.88 -16.17 -23.60
C ASN A 291 2.79 -15.75 -24.61
N LEU A 292 2.17 -14.60 -24.39
CA LEU A 292 1.19 -14.03 -25.32
C LEU A 292 1.83 -13.74 -26.69
N THR A 293 3.02 -13.13 -26.69
CA THR A 293 3.78 -12.83 -27.91
C THR A 293 4.10 -14.10 -28.70
N MET A 294 4.58 -15.16 -28.02
CA MET A 294 4.89 -16.45 -28.67
C MET A 294 3.63 -17.10 -29.26
N ALA A 295 2.52 -17.11 -28.51
CA ALA A 295 1.26 -17.68 -28.97
C ALA A 295 0.77 -16.97 -30.23
N TYR A 296 0.76 -15.64 -30.24
CA TYR A 296 0.31 -14.87 -31.40
C TYR A 296 1.30 -14.92 -32.56
N THR A 297 2.60 -14.96 -32.32
CA THR A 297 3.60 -15.20 -33.38
C THR A 297 3.32 -16.51 -34.11
N SER A 298 3.06 -17.59 -33.37
CA SER A 298 2.71 -18.88 -33.96
C SER A 298 1.43 -18.83 -34.80
N ILE A 299 0.39 -18.14 -34.30
CA ILE A 299 -0.86 -17.98 -35.05
C ILE A 299 -0.66 -17.18 -36.34
N TYR A 300 0.13 -16.11 -36.30
CA TYR A 300 0.38 -15.27 -37.46
C TYR A 300 1.28 -15.94 -38.48
N LEU A 301 2.30 -16.71 -38.07
CA LEU A 301 3.11 -17.51 -38.96
C LEU A 301 2.28 -18.59 -39.68
N GLY A 302 1.28 -19.14 -39.00
CA GLY A 302 0.31 -20.07 -39.63
C GLY A 302 -0.63 -19.41 -40.66
N ARG A 303 -0.79 -18.05 -40.59
CA ARG A 303 -1.68 -17.28 -41.47
C ARG A 303 -0.94 -16.46 -42.53
N THR A 304 0.28 -16.81 -42.85
CA THR A 304 1.09 -16.06 -43.83
C THR A 304 0.41 -15.95 -45.20
N ARG A 305 -0.39 -16.96 -45.64
CA ARG A 305 -1.17 -16.88 -46.86
C ARG A 305 -2.20 -15.76 -46.87
N GLU A 306 -2.92 -15.54 -45.75
CA GLU A 306 -3.88 -14.43 -45.64
C GLU A 306 -3.16 -13.07 -45.67
N TYR A 307 -1.99 -13.00 -45.07
CA TYR A 307 -1.15 -11.80 -45.09
C TYR A 307 -0.71 -11.44 -46.50
N THR A 308 -0.22 -12.43 -47.26
CA THR A 308 0.22 -12.25 -48.65
C THR A 308 -0.93 -11.87 -49.56
N LEU A 309 -2.11 -12.50 -49.40
CA LEU A 309 -3.33 -12.15 -50.15
C LEU A 309 -3.78 -10.73 -49.92
N ARG A 310 -3.81 -10.27 -48.66
CA ARG A 310 -4.16 -8.88 -48.30
C ARG A 310 -3.21 -7.87 -48.95
N ARG A 311 -1.92 -8.20 -48.97
CA ARG A 311 -0.88 -7.38 -49.58
C ARG A 311 -1.03 -7.32 -51.11
N SER A 312 -1.32 -8.44 -51.78
CA SER A 312 -1.57 -8.48 -53.21
C SER A 312 -2.85 -7.69 -53.61
N LEU A 313 -3.80 -7.53 -52.68
CA LEU A 313 -5.01 -6.71 -52.87
C LEU A 313 -4.78 -5.21 -52.50
N GLY A 314 -3.53 -4.81 -52.21
CA GLY A 314 -3.15 -3.41 -51.97
C GLY A 314 -3.20 -2.96 -50.49
N ALA A 315 -3.28 -3.88 -49.52
CA ALA A 315 -3.20 -3.50 -48.13
C ALA A 315 -1.80 -3.00 -47.75
N SER A 316 -1.72 -1.84 -47.10
CA SER A 316 -0.46 -1.30 -46.59
C SER A 316 0.06 -2.09 -45.41
N ASP A 317 1.39 -2.02 -45.15
CA ASP A 317 2.03 -2.68 -44.02
C ASP A 317 1.41 -2.25 -42.67
N GLY A 318 1.05 -0.94 -42.54
CA GLY A 318 0.36 -0.44 -41.37
C GLY A 318 -1.06 -1.03 -41.17
N GLN A 319 -1.81 -1.26 -42.25
CA GLN A 319 -3.12 -1.92 -42.17
C GLN A 319 -3.01 -3.35 -41.73
N ASN A 320 -1.98 -4.07 -42.18
CA ASN A 320 -1.73 -5.45 -41.79
C ASN A 320 -1.25 -5.52 -40.32
N ALA A 321 -0.35 -4.61 -39.89
CA ALA A 321 0.04 -4.50 -38.49
C ALA A 321 -1.17 -4.24 -37.58
N CYS A 322 -2.04 -3.30 -37.97
CA CYS A 322 -3.25 -3.01 -37.24
C CYS A 322 -4.20 -4.22 -37.14
N TRP A 323 -4.33 -5.00 -38.22
CA TRP A 323 -5.12 -6.24 -38.18
C TRP A 323 -4.53 -7.28 -37.22
N MET A 324 -3.21 -7.42 -37.16
CA MET A 324 -2.54 -8.30 -36.22
C MET A 324 -2.75 -7.84 -34.76
N LEU A 325 -2.58 -6.55 -34.50
CA LEU A 325 -2.80 -5.96 -33.15
C LEU A 325 -4.23 -6.11 -32.68
N THR A 326 -5.23 -5.95 -33.57
CA THR A 326 -6.64 -6.17 -33.21
C THR A 326 -6.94 -7.61 -32.82
N GLY A 327 -6.13 -8.59 -33.24
CA GLY A 327 -6.25 -9.99 -32.82
C GLY A 327 -5.95 -10.22 -31.36
N VAL A 328 -5.00 -9.45 -30.77
CA VAL A 328 -4.59 -9.55 -29.35
C VAL A 328 -5.53 -8.78 -28.44
N ALA A 329 -6.13 -7.70 -28.95
CA ALA A 329 -6.95 -6.78 -28.15
C ALA A 329 -8.04 -7.48 -27.31
N PRO A 330 -8.81 -8.44 -27.82
CA PRO A 330 -9.85 -9.10 -27.02
C PRO A 330 -9.29 -9.85 -25.79
N VAL A 331 -8.11 -10.48 -25.88
CA VAL A 331 -7.49 -11.19 -24.76
C VAL A 331 -7.04 -10.19 -23.70
N VAL A 332 -6.38 -9.11 -24.12
CA VAL A 332 -5.91 -8.06 -23.19
C VAL A 332 -7.10 -7.37 -22.52
N LEU A 333 -8.12 -6.97 -23.28
CA LEU A 333 -9.31 -6.32 -22.72
C LEU A 333 -10.09 -7.23 -21.77
N SER A 334 -10.28 -8.50 -22.14
CA SER A 334 -10.93 -9.48 -21.24
C SER A 334 -10.11 -9.73 -19.99
N GLY A 335 -8.78 -9.77 -20.11
CA GLY A 335 -7.87 -9.90 -18.97
C GLY A 335 -7.94 -8.70 -18.02
N LEU A 336 -7.97 -7.48 -18.56
CA LEU A 336 -8.13 -6.25 -17.77
C LEU A 336 -9.50 -6.21 -17.09
N LEU A 337 -10.58 -6.56 -17.79
CA LEU A 337 -11.92 -6.59 -17.20
C LEU A 337 -11.99 -7.60 -16.05
N LEU A 338 -11.45 -8.79 -16.25
CA LEU A 338 -11.41 -9.83 -15.22
C LEU A 338 -10.53 -9.40 -14.03
N ALA A 339 -9.46 -8.66 -14.28
CA ALA A 339 -8.61 -8.10 -13.23
C ALA A 339 -9.38 -7.09 -12.36
N VAL A 340 -10.18 -6.20 -12.95
CA VAL A 340 -11.05 -5.28 -12.21
C VAL A 340 -12.03 -6.05 -11.33
N ILE A 341 -12.69 -7.09 -11.88
CA ILE A 341 -13.61 -7.93 -11.10
C ILE A 341 -12.87 -8.61 -9.93
N GLY A 342 -11.65 -9.10 -10.17
CA GLY A 342 -10.83 -9.71 -9.13
C GLY A 342 -10.42 -8.73 -8.02
N ILE A 343 -10.06 -7.50 -8.38
CA ILE A 343 -9.75 -6.42 -7.43
C ILE A 343 -10.97 -6.10 -6.57
N GLU A 344 -12.14 -5.92 -7.18
CA GLU A 344 -13.39 -5.63 -6.47
C GLU A 344 -13.78 -6.76 -5.52
N TRP A 345 -13.66 -7.99 -5.98
CA TRP A 345 -13.96 -9.17 -5.15
C TRP A 345 -13.04 -9.25 -3.92
N LEU A 346 -11.73 -9.03 -4.10
CA LEU A 346 -10.77 -9.03 -3.00
C LEU A 346 -11.00 -7.87 -2.03
N ARG A 347 -11.34 -6.68 -2.55
CA ARG A 347 -11.68 -5.51 -1.73
C ARG A 347 -12.93 -5.75 -0.88
N TYR A 348 -13.98 -6.31 -1.49
CA TYR A 348 -15.22 -6.63 -0.78
C TYR A 348 -15.02 -7.70 0.30
N SER A 349 -14.16 -8.69 0.07
CA SER A 349 -13.84 -9.74 1.04
C SER A 349 -13.02 -9.25 2.24
N GLY A 350 -12.66 -7.96 2.31
CA GLY A 350 -11.95 -7.35 3.43
C GLY A 350 -10.46 -7.67 3.49
N GLY A 351 -9.91 -8.27 2.43
CA GLY A 351 -8.50 -8.72 2.39
C GLY A 351 -7.47 -7.64 2.04
N VAL A 352 -7.87 -6.39 1.80
CA VAL A 352 -6.94 -5.36 1.32
C VAL A 352 -6.92 -4.16 2.24
N PRO A 353 -5.83 -3.95 2.98
CA PRO A 353 -5.60 -2.70 3.67
C PRO A 353 -5.22 -1.62 2.64
N GLY A 354 -5.83 -0.46 2.72
CA GLY A 354 -5.43 0.69 1.94
C GLY A 354 -6.58 1.53 1.40
N ASP A 355 -6.20 2.69 0.85
CA ASP A 355 -7.12 3.63 0.23
C ASP A 355 -7.61 3.07 -1.12
N ALA A 356 -8.92 3.00 -1.29
CA ALA A 356 -9.54 2.47 -2.50
C ALA A 356 -9.17 3.31 -3.74
N ASP A 357 -9.17 4.64 -3.60
CA ASP A 357 -8.88 5.56 -4.71
C ASP A 357 -7.43 5.39 -5.20
N PHE A 358 -6.51 5.21 -4.28
CA PHE A 358 -5.12 4.94 -4.61
C PHE A 358 -4.94 3.58 -5.30
N LEU A 359 -5.65 2.55 -4.87
CA LEU A 359 -5.61 1.22 -5.49
C LEU A 359 -6.02 1.26 -6.96
N TYR A 360 -7.07 2.02 -7.31
CA TYR A 360 -7.47 2.20 -8.71
C TYR A 360 -6.46 3.01 -9.51
N THR A 361 -5.82 3.98 -8.90
CA THR A 361 -4.73 4.73 -9.54
C THR A 361 -3.57 3.80 -9.89
N VAL A 362 -3.14 2.94 -8.95
CA VAL A 362 -2.11 1.92 -9.20
C VAL A 362 -2.55 0.95 -10.30
N PHE A 363 -3.80 0.47 -10.25
CA PHE A 363 -4.33 -0.40 -11.29
C PHE A 363 -4.28 0.27 -12.67
N ALA A 364 -4.65 1.54 -12.79
CA ALA A 364 -4.59 2.27 -14.07
C ALA A 364 -3.16 2.36 -14.62
N TRP A 365 -2.16 2.61 -13.76
CA TRP A 365 -0.74 2.61 -14.14
C TRP A 365 -0.26 1.23 -14.58
N VAL A 366 -0.60 0.18 -13.84
CA VAL A 366 -0.24 -1.21 -14.18
C VAL A 366 -0.92 -1.63 -15.47
N ALA A 367 -2.20 -1.36 -15.64
CA ALA A 367 -2.96 -1.68 -16.85
C ALA A 367 -2.38 -0.96 -18.08
N GLY A 368 -2.10 0.34 -17.97
CA GLY A 368 -1.43 1.12 -19.01
C GLY A 368 -0.06 0.54 -19.38
N GLY A 369 0.75 0.23 -18.38
CA GLY A 369 2.07 -0.41 -18.58
C GLY A 369 1.97 -1.77 -19.30
N VAL A 370 1.03 -2.62 -18.90
CA VAL A 370 0.78 -3.92 -19.56
C VAL A 370 0.35 -3.74 -21.02
N VAL A 371 -0.55 -2.79 -21.30
CA VAL A 371 -0.96 -2.50 -22.68
C VAL A 371 0.23 -2.05 -23.51
N VAL A 372 1.04 -1.11 -23.01
CA VAL A 372 2.26 -0.65 -23.69
C VAL A 372 3.23 -1.80 -23.94
N LEU A 373 3.48 -2.64 -22.94
CA LEU A 373 4.35 -3.82 -23.08
C LEU A 373 3.81 -4.80 -24.12
N CYS A 374 2.50 -5.06 -24.14
CA CYS A 374 1.88 -5.91 -25.16
C CYS A 374 2.02 -5.32 -26.56
N LEU A 375 1.84 -4.00 -26.72
CA LEU A 375 2.03 -3.31 -28.02
C LEU A 375 3.48 -3.42 -28.50
N LEU A 376 4.45 -3.16 -27.62
CA LEU A 376 5.87 -3.25 -27.93
C LEU A 376 6.28 -4.70 -28.28
N ALA A 377 5.79 -5.67 -27.52
CA ALA A 377 6.06 -7.08 -27.77
C ALA A 377 5.51 -7.57 -29.12
N MET A 378 4.42 -6.96 -29.62
CA MET A 378 3.84 -7.30 -30.91
C MET A 378 4.61 -6.71 -32.10
N VAL A 379 5.58 -5.83 -31.90
CA VAL A 379 6.44 -5.32 -32.98
C VAL A 379 7.21 -6.47 -33.64
N TYR A 380 7.71 -7.43 -32.83
CA TYR A 380 8.46 -8.57 -33.35
C TYR A 380 7.64 -9.48 -34.30
N PRO A 381 6.46 -10.00 -33.91
CA PRO A 381 5.65 -10.85 -34.81
C PRO A 381 5.17 -10.08 -36.05
N VAL A 382 4.85 -8.81 -35.94
CA VAL A 382 4.49 -7.98 -37.10
C VAL A 382 5.65 -7.89 -38.09
N HIS A 383 6.86 -7.59 -37.59
CA HIS A 383 8.04 -7.48 -38.44
C HIS A 383 8.53 -8.81 -39.01
N SER A 384 8.46 -9.91 -38.26
CA SER A 384 8.84 -11.25 -38.75
C SER A 384 7.88 -11.76 -39.83
N SER A 385 6.58 -11.50 -39.66
CA SER A 385 5.57 -11.86 -40.69
C SER A 385 5.75 -11.10 -41.99
N ASP A 386 6.12 -9.81 -41.92
CA ASP A 386 6.44 -9.03 -43.11
C ASP A 386 7.67 -9.53 -43.86
N ARG A 387 8.74 -9.91 -43.14
CA ARG A 387 9.94 -10.51 -43.75
C ARG A 387 9.64 -11.85 -44.46
N THR A 388 8.86 -12.70 -43.81
CA THR A 388 8.48 -14.01 -44.39
C THR A 388 7.63 -13.81 -45.65
N ALA A 389 6.72 -12.85 -45.65
CA ALA A 389 5.90 -12.52 -46.80
C ALA A 389 6.71 -11.95 -47.99
N ARG A 390 7.85 -11.32 -47.74
CA ARG A 390 8.78 -10.82 -48.77
C ARG A 390 9.76 -11.89 -49.28
N GLY A 391 9.65 -13.14 -48.82
CA GLY A 391 10.57 -14.21 -49.19
C GLY A 391 11.98 -14.06 -48.62
N VAL A 392 12.17 -13.18 -47.64
CA VAL A 392 13.46 -13.00 -46.97
C VAL A 392 13.62 -14.13 -45.94
N PRO A 393 14.65 -14.99 -46.03
CA PRO A 393 14.84 -16.03 -45.04
C PRO A 393 15.08 -15.41 -43.68
N ILE A 394 14.32 -15.84 -42.66
CA ILE A 394 14.55 -15.42 -41.27
C ILE A 394 15.88 -16.03 -40.85
N ARG A 395 16.99 -15.28 -40.96
CA ARG A 395 18.28 -15.68 -40.42
C ARG A 395 18.14 -15.73 -38.88
N GLY A 396 18.05 -16.98 -38.39
CA GLY A 396 18.42 -17.38 -37.06
C GLY A 396 17.73 -16.61 -35.90
N CYS A 397 16.52 -16.96 -35.53
CA CYS A 397 16.18 -16.99 -34.13
C CYS A 397 16.47 -18.42 -33.61
N SER A 398 17.71 -18.65 -33.22
CA SER A 398 18.19 -19.81 -32.47
C SER A 398 17.47 -19.98 -31.11
N TRP A 399 16.50 -19.14 -30.80
CA TRP A 399 15.69 -19.20 -29.57
C TRP A 399 14.74 -20.38 -29.51
N TYR A 400 14.44 -21.04 -30.69
CA TYR A 400 13.67 -22.28 -30.70
C TYR A 400 14.43 -23.49 -30.13
N ASN A 401 15.77 -23.38 -29.99
CA ASN A 401 16.61 -24.46 -29.46
C ASN A 401 16.97 -24.28 -27.96
N VAL A 402 16.55 -23.21 -27.30
CA VAL A 402 16.97 -22.90 -25.91
C VAL A 402 15.95 -23.33 -24.88
N LEU A 403 14.69 -23.51 -25.26
CA LEU A 403 13.69 -24.08 -24.35
C LEU A 403 13.16 -25.37 -24.95
N PRO A 404 13.50 -26.55 -24.39
CA PRO A 404 12.77 -27.75 -24.71
C PRO A 404 11.32 -27.55 -24.26
N VAL A 405 10.44 -27.30 -25.23
CA VAL A 405 8.99 -27.43 -24.98
C VAL A 405 8.80 -28.87 -24.54
N PRO A 406 8.36 -29.17 -23.33
CA PRO A 406 8.00 -30.53 -22.98
C PRO A 406 6.86 -30.92 -23.90
N SER A 407 7.17 -31.77 -24.85
CA SER A 407 6.22 -32.49 -25.71
C SER A 407 5.48 -33.54 -24.85
N CYS A 408 4.68 -33.05 -23.90
CA CYS A 408 3.80 -33.89 -23.10
C CYS A 408 2.43 -33.23 -23.11
N PHE A 409 1.63 -33.61 -24.06
CA PHE A 409 0.21 -33.93 -24.04
C PHE A 409 -0.33 -33.96 -25.47
N SER A 410 0.22 -34.88 -26.27
CA SER A 410 -0.53 -35.40 -27.41
C SER A 410 -1.44 -36.52 -26.90
N PHE A 411 -2.64 -36.13 -26.46
CA PHE A 411 -3.73 -37.10 -26.32
C PHE A 411 -4.13 -37.51 -27.73
N ARG A 412 -3.53 -38.61 -28.19
CA ARG A 412 -3.94 -39.34 -29.39
C ARG A 412 -5.21 -40.11 -29.03
N TRP A 413 -6.35 -39.56 -29.39
CA TRP A 413 -7.56 -40.39 -29.50
C TRP A 413 -7.38 -41.32 -30.65
N GLY A 414 -7.14 -42.59 -30.35
CA GLY A 414 -7.14 -43.68 -31.31
C GLY A 414 -8.58 -43.93 -31.76
N CYS A 415 -8.92 -43.51 -32.95
CA CYS A 415 -10.02 -44.07 -33.70
C CYS A 415 -9.46 -45.24 -34.51
N THR A 416 -9.47 -46.45 -33.93
CA THR A 416 -9.46 -47.71 -34.69
C THR A 416 -10.88 -47.92 -35.21
N GLY A 417 -11.05 -47.69 -36.49
CA GLY A 417 -12.27 -48.01 -37.23
C GLY A 417 -11.86 -48.57 -38.60
N SER A 418 -11.59 -49.85 -38.63
CA SER A 418 -11.47 -50.62 -39.87
C SER A 418 -12.81 -50.64 -40.60
N TRP A 419 -12.84 -50.19 -41.84
CA TRP A 419 -13.81 -50.70 -42.82
C TRP A 419 -13.06 -51.18 -44.04
N ARG A 420 -13.02 -52.52 -44.19
CA ARG A 420 -12.85 -53.22 -45.46
C ARG A 420 -14.22 -53.42 -46.07
N THR A 421 -14.39 -53.07 -47.23
CA THR A 421 -14.86 -53.62 -48.51
C THR A 421 -15.42 -52.50 -49.36
#